data_6f9aac53111b868220cc818baa568725
#
_entry.id   6f9aac53111b868220cc818baa568725
#
_cell.length_a   1.000
_cell.length_b   1.000
_cell.length_c   1.000
_cell.angle_alpha   90.00
_cell.angle_beta   90.00
_cell.angle_gamma   90.00
#
_symmetry.space_group_name_H-M   'P 1'
#
loop_
_entity.id
_entity.type
_entity.pdbx_description
1 polymer ?
#
loop_
_entity_poly.entity_id
_entity_poly.type
_entity_poly.pdbx_seq_one_letter_code
_entity_poly.pdbx_strand_id
1 'polypeptide(L)'
;MRLRFLVPAMLAASLLAGCNPTYNWREHTSQEGRYKILFPAKPATFTRAVDLDGLRVEMTMTAAEVDGATFAVGAATAPDAARARAALPAMRLALLRNIGAGAEAAPAPVARDGLRVQATGAANGKPMRLHGRFEARGERFYQVIVLGPANATPPEQVDQFLSSFAPL
;
A
#
# COMPACT_ATOMS: atom_id res chain seq x y z
N MET A 1 9.57 -32.18 -68.32
CA MET A 1 10.14 -31.04 -67.60
C MET A 1 9.08 -30.54 -66.61
N ARG A 2 9.09 -30.98 -65.33
CA ARG A 2 8.08 -30.64 -64.35
C ARG A 2 8.73 -29.73 -63.30
N LEU A 3 8.43 -28.45 -63.35
CA LEU A 3 8.91 -27.42 -62.43
C LEU A 3 8.09 -27.48 -61.14
N ARG A 4 8.70 -27.98 -60.08
CA ARG A 4 8.10 -28.02 -58.73
C ARG A 4 8.34 -26.67 -58.05
N PHE A 5 7.30 -25.87 -57.94
CA PHE A 5 7.33 -24.68 -57.11
C PHE A 5 7.27 -25.10 -55.61
N LEU A 6 8.39 -24.92 -54.95
CA LEU A 6 8.45 -24.98 -53.49
C LEU A 6 7.99 -23.61 -52.93
N VAL A 7 6.81 -23.59 -52.36
CA VAL A 7 6.32 -22.47 -51.57
C VAL A 7 6.97 -22.54 -50.18
N PRO A 8 7.77 -21.58 -49.75
CA PRO A 8 8.21 -21.56 -48.38
C PRO A 8 7.05 -21.09 -47.51
N ALA A 9 6.57 -21.97 -46.64
CA ALA A 9 5.65 -21.63 -45.55
C ALA A 9 6.39 -20.70 -44.59
N MET A 10 6.14 -19.41 -44.74
CA MET A 10 6.64 -18.39 -43.81
C MET A 10 5.82 -18.47 -42.54
N LEU A 11 6.35 -19.19 -41.55
CA LEU A 11 5.81 -19.35 -40.22
C LEU A 11 5.88 -17.97 -39.53
N ALA A 12 4.77 -17.24 -39.53
CA ALA A 12 4.61 -16.02 -38.76
C ALA A 12 4.57 -16.41 -37.28
N ALA A 13 5.74 -16.42 -36.66
CA ALA A 13 5.86 -16.43 -35.21
C ALA A 13 5.36 -15.09 -34.69
N SER A 14 4.07 -15.00 -34.40
CA SER A 14 3.48 -13.89 -33.67
C SER A 14 4.11 -13.85 -32.29
N LEU A 15 5.06 -12.96 -32.12
CA LEU A 15 5.58 -12.57 -30.82
C LEU A 15 4.42 -11.98 -30.02
N LEU A 16 3.82 -12.79 -29.18
CA LEU A 16 2.97 -12.36 -28.07
C LEU A 16 3.89 -11.61 -27.09
N ALA A 17 4.20 -10.36 -27.42
CA ALA A 17 4.72 -9.41 -26.46
C ALA A 17 3.62 -9.20 -25.42
N GLY A 18 3.59 -10.04 -24.40
CA GLY A 18 2.75 -9.85 -23.24
C GLY A 18 3.13 -8.53 -22.61
N CYS A 19 2.33 -7.50 -22.83
CA CYS A 19 2.40 -6.28 -22.03
C CYS A 19 2.12 -6.68 -20.59
N ASN A 20 3.16 -6.84 -19.77
CA ASN A 20 3.00 -6.88 -18.33
C ASN A 20 2.68 -5.44 -17.88
N PRO A 21 1.45 -5.14 -17.49
CA PRO A 21 1.13 -3.81 -17.01
C PRO A 21 1.93 -3.52 -15.74
N THR A 22 2.42 -2.31 -15.60
CA THR A 22 3.15 -1.84 -14.41
C THR A 22 2.33 -2.09 -13.13
N TYR A 23 1.01 -1.87 -13.20
CA TYR A 23 0.06 -2.13 -12.13
C TYR A 23 -0.84 -3.32 -12.51
N ASN A 24 -0.61 -4.47 -11.85
CA ASN A 24 -1.42 -5.69 -12.02
C ASN A 24 -2.32 -5.88 -10.80
N TRP A 25 -3.39 -5.12 -10.73
CA TRP A 25 -4.30 -5.06 -9.60
C TRP A 25 -4.97 -6.42 -9.31
N ARG A 26 -4.93 -6.81 -8.05
CA ARG A 26 -5.51 -8.05 -7.56
C ARG A 26 -6.12 -7.87 -6.18
N GLU A 27 -7.25 -8.50 -5.96
CA GLU A 27 -7.88 -8.52 -4.65
C GLU A 27 -7.06 -9.39 -3.68
N HIS A 28 -6.87 -8.87 -2.48
CA HIS A 28 -6.28 -9.57 -1.35
C HIS A 28 -7.24 -9.50 -0.17
N THR A 29 -7.56 -10.66 0.40
CA THR A 29 -8.39 -10.78 1.59
C THR A 29 -7.54 -11.36 2.71
N SER A 30 -7.39 -10.60 3.81
CA SER A 30 -6.75 -11.05 5.03
C SER A 30 -7.81 -11.51 6.03
N GLN A 31 -7.91 -12.83 6.25
CA GLN A 31 -8.83 -13.38 7.25
C GLN A 31 -8.39 -13.03 8.67
N GLU A 32 -7.09 -13.08 8.94
CA GLU A 32 -6.52 -12.73 10.23
C GLU A 32 -6.65 -11.21 10.51
N GLY A 33 -6.28 -10.37 9.56
CA GLY A 33 -6.38 -8.92 9.65
C GLY A 33 -7.82 -8.40 9.52
N ARG A 34 -8.78 -9.24 9.08
CA ARG A 34 -10.18 -8.86 8.88
C ARG A 34 -10.35 -7.66 7.94
N TYR A 35 -9.74 -7.73 6.76
CA TYR A 35 -9.88 -6.71 5.71
C TYR A 35 -9.75 -7.30 4.31
N LYS A 36 -10.21 -6.54 3.33
CA LYS A 36 -9.93 -6.76 1.90
C LYS A 36 -9.44 -5.47 1.25
N ILE A 37 -8.62 -5.61 0.21
CA ILE A 37 -8.02 -4.49 -0.54
C ILE A 37 -7.52 -4.96 -1.90
N LEU A 38 -7.35 -4.03 -2.85
CA LEU A 38 -6.65 -4.28 -4.11
C LEU A 38 -5.16 -3.93 -3.96
N PHE A 39 -4.26 -4.87 -4.28
CA PHE A 39 -2.82 -4.61 -4.39
C PHE A 39 -2.40 -4.50 -5.86
N PRO A 40 -1.47 -3.56 -6.20
CA PRO A 40 -1.01 -3.36 -7.57
C PRO A 40 -0.05 -4.44 -8.07
N ALA A 41 0.42 -5.31 -7.19
CA ALA A 41 1.27 -6.47 -7.47
C ALA A 41 1.04 -7.54 -6.40
N LYS A 42 1.70 -8.71 -6.52
CA LYS A 42 1.62 -9.77 -5.51
C LYS A 42 2.21 -9.27 -4.18
N PRO A 43 1.43 -9.18 -3.11
CA PRO A 43 1.94 -8.74 -1.82
C PRO A 43 2.69 -9.85 -1.09
N ALA A 44 3.60 -9.43 -0.19
CA ALA A 44 4.22 -10.24 0.84
C ALA A 44 3.73 -9.80 2.22
N THR A 45 3.69 -10.72 3.17
CA THR A 45 3.21 -10.47 4.53
C THR A 45 4.28 -10.83 5.55
N PHE A 46 4.44 -9.98 6.55
CA PHE A 46 5.31 -10.20 7.72
C PHE A 46 4.72 -9.56 8.97
N THR A 47 5.06 -10.09 10.14
CA THR A 47 4.61 -9.58 11.42
C THR A 47 5.80 -9.10 12.24
N ARG A 48 5.63 -7.99 12.94
CA ARG A 48 6.63 -7.43 13.84
C ARG A 48 5.98 -6.79 15.05
N ALA A 49 6.69 -6.84 16.20
CA ALA A 49 6.32 -6.05 17.36
C ALA A 49 6.56 -4.56 17.09
N VAL A 50 5.59 -3.73 17.42
CA VAL A 50 5.69 -2.26 17.37
C VAL A 50 5.26 -1.67 18.70
N ASP A 51 5.85 -0.53 19.05
CA ASP A 51 5.44 0.28 20.20
C ASP A 51 4.83 1.59 19.67
N LEU A 52 3.58 1.81 20.02
CA LEU A 52 2.79 2.96 19.61
C LEU A 52 2.46 3.80 20.85
N ASP A 53 3.45 4.57 21.30
CA ASP A 53 3.33 5.44 22.49
C ASP A 53 2.98 4.63 23.76
N GLY A 54 3.74 3.54 23.98
CA GLY A 54 3.56 2.62 25.12
C GLY A 54 2.57 1.47 24.87
N LEU A 55 1.83 1.50 23.77
CA LEU A 55 1.01 0.37 23.34
C LEU A 55 1.84 -0.60 22.50
N ARG A 56 2.28 -1.70 23.09
CA ARG A 56 3.01 -2.76 22.39
C ARG A 56 2.05 -3.74 21.75
N VAL A 57 2.15 -3.93 20.46
CA VAL A 57 1.32 -4.85 19.67
C VAL A 57 2.12 -5.56 18.60
N GLU A 58 1.67 -6.74 18.21
CA GLU A 58 2.11 -7.38 16.97
C GLU A 58 1.35 -6.78 15.80
N MET A 59 2.08 -6.18 14.87
CA MET A 59 1.52 -5.60 13.65
C MET A 59 1.88 -6.46 12.45
N THR A 60 0.87 -6.96 11.77
CA THR A 60 1.02 -7.68 10.51
C THR A 60 0.98 -6.70 9.36
N MET A 61 2.10 -6.62 8.62
CA MET A 61 2.25 -5.79 7.43
C MET A 61 2.09 -6.66 6.19
N THR A 62 1.23 -6.23 5.27
CA THR A 62 1.09 -6.81 3.94
C THR A 62 1.45 -5.73 2.93
N ALA A 63 2.44 -5.96 2.07
CA ALA A 63 2.98 -4.92 1.20
C ALA A 63 3.34 -5.46 -0.18
N ALA A 64 3.17 -4.61 -1.19
CA ALA A 64 3.65 -4.81 -2.56
C ALA A 64 4.43 -3.57 -3.02
N GLU A 65 5.43 -3.78 -3.87
CA GLU A 65 6.24 -2.70 -4.44
C GLU A 65 6.00 -2.59 -5.95
N VAL A 66 5.85 -1.37 -6.42
CA VAL A 66 5.74 -1.02 -7.85
C VAL A 66 6.46 0.30 -8.09
N ASP A 67 7.40 0.33 -9.05
CA ASP A 67 8.17 1.52 -9.43
C ASP A 67 8.82 2.27 -8.25
N GLY A 68 9.31 1.52 -7.26
CA GLY A 68 9.94 2.06 -6.06
C GLY A 68 8.97 2.64 -5.04
N ALA A 69 7.66 2.54 -5.27
CA ALA A 69 6.64 2.86 -4.29
C ALA A 69 6.15 1.60 -3.58
N THR A 70 5.99 1.70 -2.27
CA THR A 70 5.45 0.65 -1.41
C THR A 70 3.97 0.93 -1.13
N PHE A 71 3.13 -0.05 -1.45
CA PHE A 71 1.71 -0.09 -1.14
C PHE A 71 1.52 -1.06 0.01
N ALA A 72 1.09 -0.60 1.17
CA ALA A 72 1.07 -1.45 2.36
C ALA A 72 -0.18 -1.27 3.23
N VAL A 73 -0.59 -2.37 3.85
CA VAL A 73 -1.57 -2.41 4.94
C VAL A 73 -0.87 -2.94 6.18
N GLY A 74 -0.94 -2.19 7.28
CA GLY A 74 -0.61 -2.68 8.61
C GLY A 74 -1.91 -2.92 9.39
N ALA A 75 -2.02 -4.08 10.02
CA ALA A 75 -3.15 -4.45 10.85
C ALA A 75 -2.67 -4.94 12.22
N ALA A 76 -3.31 -4.46 13.28
CA ALA A 76 -3.04 -4.90 14.65
C ALA A 76 -4.31 -4.87 15.50
N THR A 77 -4.23 -5.51 16.67
CA THR A 77 -5.33 -5.54 17.64
C THR A 77 -4.85 -4.93 18.96
N ALA A 78 -5.61 -4.00 19.49
CA ALA A 78 -5.41 -3.41 20.80
C ALA A 78 -6.24 -4.16 21.86
N PRO A 79 -5.94 -3.98 23.16
CA PRO A 79 -6.72 -4.59 24.23
C PRO A 79 -8.19 -4.16 24.28
N ASP A 80 -8.49 -2.98 23.76
CA ASP A 80 -9.84 -2.43 23.68
C ASP A 80 -9.98 -1.40 22.55
N ALA A 81 -11.21 -1.04 22.23
CA ALA A 81 -11.53 -0.10 21.14
C ALA A 81 -11.06 1.34 21.41
N ALA A 82 -10.91 1.75 22.65
CA ALA A 82 -10.41 3.08 22.99
C ALA A 82 -8.91 3.18 22.69
N ARG A 83 -8.15 2.14 23.07
CA ARG A 83 -6.72 2.04 22.77
C ARG A 83 -6.46 1.88 21.27
N ALA A 84 -7.31 1.13 20.56
CA ALA A 84 -7.23 1.04 19.10
C ALA A 84 -7.34 2.43 18.43
N ARG A 85 -8.30 3.25 18.84
CA ARG A 85 -8.44 4.62 18.35
C ARG A 85 -7.28 5.52 18.78
N ALA A 86 -6.82 5.40 20.01
CA ALA A 86 -5.70 6.18 20.53
C ALA A 86 -4.36 5.88 19.82
N ALA A 87 -4.20 4.68 19.24
CA ALA A 87 -3.01 4.29 18.49
C ALA A 87 -2.88 5.04 17.14
N LEU A 88 -3.96 5.54 16.54
CA LEU A 88 -3.93 6.12 15.20
C LEU A 88 -3.02 7.37 15.09
N PRO A 89 -3.06 8.34 16.01
CA PRO A 89 -2.12 9.47 15.99
C PRO A 89 -0.65 9.04 16.12
N ALA A 90 -0.35 8.05 16.97
CA ALA A 90 1.00 7.53 17.15
C ALA A 90 1.53 6.86 15.88
N MET A 91 0.71 6.07 15.17
CA MET A 91 1.04 5.48 13.89
C MET A 91 1.36 6.55 12.84
N ARG A 92 0.49 7.56 12.72
CA ARG A 92 0.71 8.69 11.82
C ARG A 92 2.05 9.37 12.11
N LEU A 93 2.30 9.70 13.36
CA LEU A 93 3.53 10.39 13.77
C LEU A 93 4.78 9.56 13.50
N ALA A 94 4.75 8.25 13.75
CA ALA A 94 5.84 7.34 13.45
C ALA A 94 6.18 7.33 11.95
N LEU A 95 5.17 7.30 11.07
CA LEU A 95 5.39 7.34 9.63
C LEU A 95 5.95 8.68 9.16
N LEU A 96 5.48 9.81 9.70
CA LEU A 96 6.01 11.13 9.38
C LEU A 96 7.49 11.24 9.76
N ARG A 97 7.86 10.73 10.94
CA ARG A 97 9.26 10.70 11.39
C ARG A 97 10.14 9.86 10.47
N ASN A 98 9.64 8.72 9.97
CA ASN A 98 10.39 7.83 9.09
C ASN A 98 10.78 8.49 7.76
N ILE A 99 10.03 9.47 7.29
CA ILE A 99 10.33 10.22 6.07
C ILE A 99 10.91 11.61 6.35
N GLY A 100 11.25 11.92 7.61
CA GLY A 100 11.74 13.24 8.00
C GLY A 100 10.74 14.38 7.77
N ALA A 101 9.43 14.07 7.65
CA ALA A 101 8.39 15.08 7.56
C ALA A 101 8.08 15.64 8.96
N GLY A 102 7.85 16.94 9.04
CA GLY A 102 7.45 17.58 10.30
C GLY A 102 6.10 17.05 10.79
N ALA A 103 5.90 17.09 12.11
CA ALA A 103 4.64 16.67 12.75
C ALA A 103 3.42 17.50 12.29
N GLU A 104 3.68 18.66 11.71
CA GLU A 104 2.69 19.61 11.18
C GLU A 104 2.24 19.31 9.74
N ALA A 105 2.69 18.22 9.10
CA ALA A 105 2.13 17.78 7.83
C ALA A 105 0.61 17.67 8.02
N ALA A 106 -0.12 18.58 7.36
CA ALA A 106 -1.51 18.87 7.64
C ALA A 106 -2.36 17.58 7.72
N PRO A 107 -3.15 17.39 8.78
CA PRO A 107 -4.14 16.33 8.77
C PRO A 107 -5.13 16.63 7.65
N ALA A 108 -5.24 15.74 6.67
CA ALA A 108 -6.39 15.78 5.77
C ALA A 108 -7.66 15.57 6.62
N PRO A 109 -8.82 16.13 6.20
CA PRO A 109 -10.04 16.11 6.99
C PRO A 109 -10.36 14.69 7.48
N VAL A 110 -10.64 14.57 8.76
CA VAL A 110 -11.01 13.32 9.42
C VAL A 110 -12.35 12.86 8.88
N ALA A 111 -12.40 11.76 8.13
CA ALA A 111 -13.64 11.02 7.95
C ALA A 111 -14.04 10.40 9.31
N ARG A 112 -15.33 10.18 9.54
CA ARG A 112 -15.94 9.84 10.85
C ARG A 112 -15.19 8.80 11.68
N ASP A 113 -14.33 7.96 11.08
CA ASP A 113 -13.69 6.82 11.74
C ASP A 113 -12.20 6.67 11.42
N GLY A 114 -11.54 7.70 10.90
CA GLY A 114 -10.13 7.57 10.52
C GLY A 114 -9.38 8.88 10.31
N LEU A 115 -8.05 8.79 10.38
CA LEU A 115 -7.13 9.87 10.05
C LEU A 115 -6.62 9.66 8.63
N ARG A 116 -6.48 10.76 7.88
CA ARG A 116 -5.74 10.75 6.61
C ARG A 116 -4.46 11.55 6.78
N VAL A 117 -3.45 11.21 6.01
CA VAL A 117 -2.20 11.96 5.93
C VAL A 117 -1.72 12.02 4.49
N GLN A 118 -1.23 13.19 4.13
CA GLN A 118 -0.43 13.40 2.94
C GLN A 118 0.77 14.23 3.37
N ALA A 119 1.97 13.72 3.12
CA ALA A 119 3.19 14.39 3.53
C ALA A 119 4.29 14.19 2.49
N THR A 120 5.19 15.16 2.43
CA THR A 120 6.43 15.07 1.68
C THR A 120 7.59 15.15 2.66
N GLY A 121 8.56 14.27 2.49
CA GLY A 121 9.77 14.23 3.27
C GLY A 121 10.93 13.78 2.41
N ALA A 122 11.95 13.20 3.02
CA ALA A 122 13.10 12.65 2.31
C ALA A 122 13.59 11.36 2.98
N ALA A 123 13.99 10.41 2.17
CA ALA A 123 14.72 9.23 2.63
C ALA A 123 16.02 9.11 1.83
N ASN A 124 17.16 9.01 2.52
CA ASN A 124 18.49 8.96 1.90
C ASN A 124 18.71 10.11 0.89
N GLY A 125 18.28 11.33 1.22
CA GLY A 125 18.41 12.51 0.35
C GLY A 125 17.46 12.55 -0.85
N LYS A 126 16.58 11.57 -1.02
CA LYS A 126 15.59 11.55 -2.11
C LYS A 126 14.23 12.04 -1.63
N PRO A 127 13.55 12.92 -2.38
CA PRO A 127 12.20 13.36 -2.02
C PRO A 127 11.23 12.17 -2.02
N MET A 128 10.49 12.02 -0.92
CA MET A 128 9.49 10.98 -0.72
C MET A 128 8.12 11.58 -0.47
N ARG A 129 7.08 10.89 -0.91
CA ARG A 129 5.69 11.23 -0.64
C ARG A 129 4.99 10.09 0.07
N LEU A 130 4.29 10.43 1.13
CA LEU A 130 3.45 9.54 1.91
C LEU A 130 1.99 9.93 1.69
N HIS A 131 1.17 8.94 1.34
CA HIS A 131 -0.28 9.00 1.44
C HIS A 131 -0.73 7.93 2.42
N GLY A 132 -1.60 8.27 3.36
CA GLY A 132 -2.03 7.33 4.39
C GLY A 132 -3.46 7.52 4.82
N ARG A 133 -4.07 6.39 5.20
CA ARG A 133 -5.36 6.29 5.85
C ARG A 133 -5.20 5.41 7.07
N PHE A 134 -5.69 5.88 8.21
CA PHE A 134 -5.66 5.15 9.47
C PHE A 134 -7.07 5.05 9.99
N GLU A 135 -7.49 3.86 10.39
CA GLU A 135 -8.82 3.67 10.96
C GLU A 135 -8.82 2.58 12.03
N ALA A 136 -9.80 2.65 12.94
CA ALA A 136 -10.05 1.64 13.96
C ALA A 136 -11.47 1.09 13.82
N ARG A 137 -11.60 -0.22 14.02
CA ARG A 137 -12.87 -0.96 14.03
C ARG A 137 -12.88 -1.88 15.24
N GLY A 138 -13.63 -1.50 16.27
CA GLY A 138 -13.56 -2.19 17.55
C GLY A 138 -12.13 -2.14 18.10
N GLU A 139 -11.59 -3.28 18.46
CA GLU A 139 -10.23 -3.44 18.97
C GLU A 139 -9.17 -3.44 17.86
N ARG A 140 -9.55 -3.60 16.59
CA ARG A 140 -8.62 -3.61 15.46
C ARG A 140 -8.35 -2.19 14.96
N PHE A 141 -7.12 -2.00 14.53
CA PHE A 141 -6.74 -0.74 13.87
C PHE A 141 -5.80 -1.02 12.70
N TYR A 142 -5.83 -0.10 11.75
CA TYR A 142 -5.21 -0.26 10.45
C TYR A 142 -4.46 0.98 10.03
N GLN A 143 -3.36 0.78 9.33
CA GLN A 143 -2.75 1.78 8.47
C GLN A 143 -2.76 1.28 7.03
N VAL A 144 -3.23 2.10 6.12
CA VAL A 144 -3.21 1.84 4.67
C VAL A 144 -2.39 2.96 4.05
N ILE A 145 -1.24 2.63 3.48
CA ILE A 145 -0.26 3.63 3.06
C ILE A 145 0.30 3.37 1.66
N VAL A 146 0.60 4.46 0.97
CA VAL A 146 1.47 4.47 -0.21
C VAL A 146 2.64 5.38 0.10
N LEU A 147 3.85 4.83 0.05
CA LEU A 147 5.10 5.54 0.30
C LEU A 147 6.06 5.30 -0.86
N GLY A 148 6.50 6.35 -1.51
CA GLY A 148 7.41 6.24 -2.65
C GLY A 148 8.05 7.55 -3.03
N PRO A 149 8.90 7.56 -4.07
CA PRO A 149 9.46 8.78 -4.61
C PRO A 149 8.34 9.78 -4.96
N ALA A 150 8.58 11.07 -4.71
CA ALA A 150 7.54 12.10 -4.74
C ALA A 150 6.74 12.18 -6.05
N ASN A 151 7.33 11.75 -7.18
CA ASN A 151 6.73 11.82 -8.51
C ASN A 151 6.57 10.44 -9.17
N ALA A 152 6.74 9.33 -8.43
CA ALA A 152 6.75 8.00 -9.02
C ALA A 152 5.35 7.37 -9.15
N THR A 153 4.42 7.74 -8.29
CA THR A 153 3.10 7.10 -8.25
C THR A 153 2.03 8.05 -8.75
N PRO A 154 1.32 7.71 -9.86
CA PRO A 154 0.20 8.50 -10.33
C PRO A 154 -0.90 8.62 -9.25
N PRO A 155 -1.54 9.78 -9.09
CA PRO A 155 -2.57 10.00 -8.06
C PRO A 155 -3.73 9.00 -8.13
N GLU A 156 -4.15 8.61 -9.32
CA GLU A 156 -5.24 7.64 -9.52
C GLU A 156 -4.89 6.25 -8.97
N GLN A 157 -3.62 5.86 -8.98
CA GLN A 157 -3.15 4.59 -8.41
C GLN A 157 -3.16 4.62 -6.88
N VAL A 158 -2.80 5.78 -6.31
CA VAL A 158 -2.89 6.03 -4.87
C VAL A 158 -4.36 5.96 -4.42
N ASP A 159 -5.23 6.67 -5.13
CA ASP A 159 -6.67 6.73 -4.80
C ASP A 159 -7.32 5.35 -4.94
N GLN A 160 -6.99 4.58 -5.97
CA GLN A 160 -7.48 3.22 -6.15
C GLN A 160 -7.09 2.33 -4.98
N PHE A 161 -5.83 2.38 -4.55
CA PHE A 161 -5.37 1.58 -3.42
C PHE A 161 -6.08 1.97 -2.12
N LEU A 162 -6.02 3.25 -1.75
CA LEU A 162 -6.57 3.74 -0.48
C LEU A 162 -8.10 3.56 -0.39
N SER A 163 -8.83 3.75 -1.50
CA SER A 163 -10.28 3.63 -1.53
C SER A 163 -10.76 2.18 -1.56
N SER A 164 -9.95 1.25 -2.06
CA SER A 164 -10.31 -0.17 -2.12
C SER A 164 -10.27 -0.89 -0.78
N PHE A 165 -9.66 -0.28 0.25
CA PHE A 165 -9.58 -0.86 1.58
C PHE A 165 -10.96 -0.92 2.24
N ALA A 166 -11.35 -2.11 2.70
CA ALA A 166 -12.57 -2.37 3.42
C ALA A 166 -12.32 -3.35 4.59
N PRO A 167 -12.53 -2.91 5.85
CA PRO A 167 -12.60 -3.82 6.99
C PRO A 167 -13.77 -4.81 6.84
N LEU A 168 -13.60 -6.05 7.32
CA LEU A 168 -14.59 -7.14 7.27
C LEU A 168 -15.31 -7.30 8.61
#